data_98727e48e7dd2cca91d64c857607c6a5
#
_entry.id   98727e48e7dd2cca91d64c857607c6a5
#
_cell.length_a   1.000
_cell.length_b   1.000
_cell.length_c   1.000
_cell.angle_alpha   90.00
_cell.angle_beta   90.00
_cell.angle_gamma   90.00
#
_symmetry.space_group_name_H-M   'P 1'
#
loop_
_entity.id
_entity.type
_entity.pdbx_description
1 polymer ?
#
loop_
_entity_poly.entity_id
_entity_poly.type
_entity_poly.pdbx_seq_one_letter_code
_entity_poly.pdbx_strand_id
1 'polypeptide(L)'
;LAKELSDATDLLAQLEDLARSTRTGRPAPPALQDDVPALKPAGPPSPVSAEEHRARMRARLLGAGPDAVADHELLEMALFLAIPRRDTKPIAYRLIKRFGSFANAIAAPMRELVAVEGMGEASAAALKIVHAAALRLARAEIIGRPVLSHWDALIDYLNAAMARERVEQFRIIFLDNKNRLLADEAQARGTVNHTPVYPREVVKRALELNASAIILVHNHPSGDPTPSRDDIVMTQQIADAAQTV
;
A
#
# COMPACT_ATOMS: atom_id res chain seq x y z
N LEU A 1 -17.30 30.32 14.53
CA LEU A 1 -17.83 28.95 14.84
C LEU A 1 -18.79 28.43 13.74
N ALA A 2 -19.86 29.18 13.39
CA ALA A 2 -20.81 28.74 12.35
C ALA A 2 -20.19 28.68 10.94
N LYS A 3 -19.25 29.54 10.63
CA LYS A 3 -18.53 29.57 9.36
C LYS A 3 -17.50 28.43 9.23
N GLU A 4 -16.83 28.09 10.33
CA GLU A 4 -15.87 26.98 10.38
C GLU A 4 -16.52 25.60 10.32
N LEU A 5 -17.74 25.46 10.87
CA LEU A 5 -18.56 24.25 10.75
C LEU A 5 -19.09 24.06 9.32
N SER A 6 -19.42 25.19 8.61
CA SER A 6 -19.78 25.15 7.19
C SER A 6 -18.61 24.69 6.33
N ASP A 7 -17.40 25.20 6.58
CA ASP A 7 -16.19 24.86 5.84
C ASP A 7 -15.77 23.39 6.07
N ALA A 8 -16.01 22.85 7.26
CA ALA A 8 -15.76 21.43 7.55
C ALA A 8 -16.77 20.50 6.88
N THR A 9 -18.03 20.93 6.78
CA THR A 9 -19.09 20.17 6.09
C THR A 9 -18.89 20.18 4.58
N ASP A 10 -18.46 21.31 4.02
CA ASP A 10 -18.11 21.44 2.60
C ASP A 10 -16.85 20.61 2.26
N LEU A 11 -15.90 20.52 3.17
CA LEU A 11 -14.70 19.67 3.00
C LEU A 11 -15.07 18.20 3.00
N LEU A 12 -15.96 17.75 3.87
CA LEU A 12 -16.49 16.38 3.89
C LEU A 12 -17.23 16.03 2.60
N ALA A 13 -18.06 16.94 2.08
CA ALA A 13 -18.76 16.75 0.81
C ALA A 13 -17.80 16.67 -0.39
N GLN A 14 -16.72 17.46 -0.39
CA GLN A 14 -15.69 17.39 -1.41
C GLN A 14 -14.88 16.09 -1.34
N LEU A 15 -14.62 15.55 -0.14
CA LEU A 15 -13.94 14.27 0.07
C LEU A 15 -14.79 13.09 -0.41
N GLU A 16 -16.11 13.14 -0.21
CA GLU A 16 -17.03 12.12 -0.73
C GLU A 16 -17.14 12.14 -2.26
N ASP A 17 -17.12 13.30 -2.88
CA ASP A 17 -17.12 13.43 -4.34
C ASP A 17 -15.80 12.99 -4.98
N LEU A 18 -14.67 13.26 -4.32
CA LEU A 18 -13.36 12.77 -4.76
C LEU A 18 -13.27 11.24 -4.67
N ALA A 19 -13.79 10.65 -3.58
CA ALA A 19 -13.86 9.20 -3.41
C ALA A 19 -14.78 8.52 -4.46
N ARG A 20 -15.79 9.21 -4.95
CA ARG A 20 -16.65 8.75 -6.06
C ARG A 20 -15.97 8.88 -7.42
N SER A 21 -15.19 9.93 -7.64
CA SER A 21 -14.48 10.20 -8.92
C SER A 21 -13.39 9.17 -9.20
N THR A 22 -12.75 8.61 -8.20
CA THR A 22 -11.75 7.54 -8.36
C THR A 22 -12.34 6.18 -8.76
N ARG A 23 -13.67 6.02 -8.73
CA ARG A 23 -14.39 4.81 -9.18
C ARG A 23 -14.67 4.72 -10.68
N THR A 24 -14.50 5.80 -11.45
CA THR A 24 -14.69 5.74 -12.91
C THR A 24 -13.44 5.15 -13.57
N GLY A 25 -13.59 3.90 -13.97
CA GLY A 25 -12.54 3.08 -14.55
C GLY A 25 -11.80 3.77 -15.69
N ARG A 26 -10.49 3.73 -15.61
CA ARG A 26 -9.59 4.01 -16.71
C ARG A 26 -9.94 3.08 -17.87
N PRO A 27 -10.20 3.59 -19.10
CA PRO A 27 -10.51 2.74 -20.23
C PRO A 27 -9.34 1.79 -20.53
N ALA A 28 -9.66 0.53 -20.82
CA ALA A 28 -8.68 -0.45 -21.26
C ALA A 28 -7.97 0.03 -22.54
N PRO A 29 -6.66 -0.20 -22.66
CA PRO A 29 -5.95 0.13 -23.90
C PRO A 29 -6.51 -0.70 -25.07
N PRO A 30 -6.54 -0.14 -26.31
CA PRO A 30 -7.05 -0.85 -27.48
C PRO A 30 -6.20 -2.09 -27.76
N ALA A 31 -6.87 -3.17 -28.13
CA ALA A 31 -6.23 -4.40 -28.57
C ALA A 31 -5.38 -4.14 -29.83
N LEU A 32 -4.09 -4.43 -29.74
CA LEU A 32 -3.18 -4.45 -30.87
C LEU A 32 -3.56 -5.64 -31.78
N GLN A 33 -3.84 -5.36 -33.05
CA GLN A 33 -4.02 -6.38 -34.07
C GLN A 33 -2.66 -6.97 -34.43
N ASP A 34 -2.51 -8.28 -34.23
CA ASP A 34 -1.34 -9.05 -34.58
C ASP A 34 -1.29 -9.31 -36.09
N ASP A 35 -0.51 -8.53 -36.82
CA ASP A 35 0.09 -8.93 -38.09
C ASP A 35 1.54 -9.38 -37.84
N VAL A 36 1.70 -10.65 -37.43
CA VAL A 36 3.03 -11.25 -37.30
C VAL A 36 3.27 -12.20 -38.48
N PRO A 37 4.28 -11.98 -39.34
CA PRO A 37 4.65 -12.92 -40.38
C PRO A 37 5.08 -14.26 -39.77
N ALA A 38 4.56 -15.37 -40.31
CA ALA A 38 4.83 -16.72 -39.85
C ALA A 38 6.32 -17.06 -39.89
N LEU A 39 6.97 -17.09 -38.74
CA LEU A 39 8.32 -17.64 -38.56
C LEU A 39 8.27 -19.17 -38.60
N LYS A 40 9.18 -19.78 -39.38
CA LYS A 40 9.38 -21.22 -39.43
C LYS A 40 9.54 -21.80 -38.01
N PRO A 41 9.01 -23.02 -37.74
CA PRO A 41 9.18 -23.61 -36.42
C PRO A 41 10.66 -23.89 -36.15
N ALA A 42 11.22 -23.15 -35.20
CA ALA A 42 12.50 -23.51 -34.61
C ALA A 42 12.33 -24.84 -33.85
N GLY A 43 13.30 -25.76 -33.99
CA GLY A 43 13.32 -27.02 -33.25
C GLY A 43 13.16 -26.77 -31.71
N PRO A 44 12.85 -27.82 -30.94
CA PRO A 44 12.59 -27.68 -29.51
C PRO A 44 13.76 -26.93 -28.85
N PRO A 45 13.51 -25.83 -28.13
CA PRO A 45 14.57 -25.09 -27.52
C PRO A 45 15.29 -25.97 -26.50
N SER A 46 16.63 -26.00 -26.59
CA SER A 46 17.47 -26.58 -25.54
C SER A 46 17.05 -26.00 -24.18
N PRO A 47 17.01 -26.81 -23.10
CA PRO A 47 16.65 -26.30 -21.80
C PRO A 47 17.61 -25.17 -21.42
N VAL A 48 17.08 -23.94 -21.45
CA VAL A 48 17.83 -22.73 -21.08
C VAL A 48 18.23 -22.88 -19.63
N SER A 49 19.52 -22.70 -19.32
CA SER A 49 19.99 -22.80 -17.95
C SER A 49 19.28 -21.75 -17.07
N ALA A 50 19.10 -22.06 -15.79
CA ALA A 50 18.47 -21.13 -14.84
C ALA A 50 19.22 -19.79 -14.79
N GLU A 51 20.52 -19.81 -15.02
CA GLU A 51 21.36 -18.61 -15.03
C GLU A 51 21.12 -17.76 -16.30
N GLU A 52 21.02 -18.36 -17.47
CA GLU A 52 20.67 -17.66 -18.72
C GLU A 52 19.26 -17.08 -18.65
N HIS A 53 18.32 -17.79 -18.05
CA HIS A 53 16.96 -17.27 -17.82
C HIS A 53 17.00 -16.02 -16.94
N ARG A 54 17.69 -16.06 -15.80
CA ARG A 54 17.88 -14.92 -14.90
C ARG A 54 18.59 -13.75 -15.56
N ALA A 55 19.60 -14.03 -16.37
CA ALA A 55 20.33 -13.00 -17.13
C ALA A 55 19.40 -12.28 -18.13
N ARG A 56 18.56 -13.03 -18.85
CA ARG A 56 17.59 -12.45 -19.80
C ARG A 56 16.55 -11.60 -19.10
N MET A 57 16.04 -12.04 -17.96
CA MET A 57 15.07 -11.27 -17.17
C MET A 57 15.67 -9.95 -16.69
N ARG A 58 16.89 -9.99 -16.16
CA ARG A 58 17.62 -8.76 -15.77
C ARG A 58 17.84 -7.82 -16.95
N ALA A 59 18.28 -8.36 -18.10
CA ALA A 59 18.51 -7.57 -19.31
C ALA A 59 17.20 -6.89 -19.79
N ARG A 60 16.05 -7.59 -19.72
CA ARG A 60 14.76 -7.02 -20.08
C ARG A 60 14.33 -5.91 -19.11
N LEU A 61 14.45 -6.11 -17.81
CA LEU A 61 14.14 -5.08 -16.82
C LEU A 61 15.00 -3.83 -17.01
N LEU A 62 16.31 -4.01 -17.22
CA LEU A 62 17.25 -2.89 -17.36
C LEU A 62 17.13 -2.18 -18.71
N GLY A 63 16.82 -2.90 -19.79
CA GLY A 63 16.76 -2.36 -21.14
C GLY A 63 15.39 -1.79 -21.53
N ALA A 64 14.30 -2.44 -21.11
CA ALA A 64 12.94 -2.07 -21.47
C ALA A 64 12.15 -1.45 -20.32
N GLY A 65 12.71 -1.40 -19.12
CA GLY A 65 12.06 -0.84 -17.93
C GLY A 65 11.10 -1.80 -17.21
N PRO A 66 10.59 -1.36 -16.04
CA PRO A 66 9.74 -2.20 -15.20
C PRO A 66 8.39 -2.56 -15.84
N ASP A 67 7.83 -1.70 -16.69
CA ASP A 67 6.54 -1.92 -17.35
C ASP A 67 6.58 -3.07 -18.38
N ALA A 68 7.76 -3.45 -18.83
CA ALA A 68 7.98 -4.60 -19.73
C ALA A 68 8.01 -5.94 -18.99
N VAL A 69 7.89 -5.94 -17.65
CA VAL A 69 8.00 -7.14 -16.80
C VAL A 69 6.66 -7.37 -16.08
N ALA A 70 6.09 -8.55 -16.26
CA ALA A 70 4.81 -8.90 -15.62
C ALA A 70 4.99 -9.12 -14.10
N ASP A 71 3.89 -9.01 -13.34
CA ASP A 71 3.86 -9.18 -11.87
C ASP A 71 4.54 -10.47 -11.39
N HIS A 72 4.26 -11.60 -12.05
CA HIS A 72 4.87 -12.88 -11.68
C HIS A 72 6.38 -12.89 -11.96
N GLU A 73 6.85 -12.18 -12.98
CA GLU A 73 8.26 -12.06 -13.32
C GLU A 73 9.00 -11.14 -12.32
N LEU A 74 8.36 -10.04 -11.89
CA LEU A 74 8.90 -9.20 -10.81
C LEU A 74 9.03 -9.99 -9.50
N LEU A 75 8.03 -10.81 -9.15
CA LEU A 75 8.11 -11.72 -8.00
C LEU A 75 9.24 -12.73 -8.15
N GLU A 76 9.37 -13.34 -9.34
CA GLU A 76 10.44 -14.27 -9.64
C GLU A 76 11.81 -13.62 -9.43
N MET A 77 12.01 -12.40 -9.95
CA MET A 77 13.25 -11.66 -9.81
C MET A 77 13.55 -11.25 -8.36
N ALA A 78 12.54 -10.82 -7.60
CA ALA A 78 12.67 -10.52 -6.18
C ALA A 78 13.11 -11.76 -5.38
N LEU A 79 12.59 -12.93 -5.74
CA LEU A 79 12.96 -14.20 -5.13
C LEU A 79 14.40 -14.66 -5.49
N PHE A 80 15.01 -14.18 -6.58
CA PHE A 80 16.41 -14.49 -6.90
C PHE A 80 17.36 -14.09 -5.78
N LEU A 81 17.03 -13.04 -5.02
CA LEU A 81 17.85 -12.54 -3.92
C LEU A 81 17.96 -13.56 -2.77
N ALA A 82 16.89 -14.33 -2.51
CA ALA A 82 16.84 -15.28 -1.42
C ALA A 82 16.96 -16.75 -1.86
N ILE A 83 16.72 -17.03 -3.14
CA ILE A 83 16.74 -18.38 -3.72
C ILE A 83 17.68 -18.39 -4.94
N PRO A 84 19.01 -18.45 -4.72
CA PRO A 84 19.98 -18.24 -5.80
C PRO A 84 20.07 -19.41 -6.81
N ARG A 85 19.73 -20.65 -6.41
CA ARG A 85 20.01 -21.85 -7.21
C ARG A 85 18.76 -22.58 -7.72
N ARG A 86 17.61 -22.39 -7.11
CA ARG A 86 16.35 -23.05 -7.53
C ARG A 86 15.59 -22.21 -8.54
N ASP A 87 14.78 -22.89 -9.34
CA ASP A 87 13.77 -22.23 -10.15
C ASP A 87 12.72 -21.59 -9.26
N THR A 88 12.56 -20.26 -9.39
CA THR A 88 11.63 -19.45 -8.61
C THR A 88 10.32 -19.17 -9.35
N LYS A 89 10.24 -19.50 -10.64
CA LYS A 89 9.07 -19.30 -11.47
C LYS A 89 7.81 -20.00 -10.92
N PRO A 90 7.85 -21.28 -10.51
CA PRO A 90 6.68 -21.95 -9.92
C PRO A 90 6.22 -21.27 -8.63
N ILE A 91 7.16 -20.75 -7.81
CA ILE A 91 6.84 -20.05 -6.56
C ILE A 91 6.14 -18.72 -6.89
N ALA A 92 6.65 -17.96 -7.85
CA ALA A 92 6.04 -16.70 -8.29
C ALA A 92 4.60 -16.90 -8.78
N TYR A 93 4.34 -17.93 -9.58
CA TYR A 93 2.98 -18.26 -10.00
C TYR A 93 2.06 -18.64 -8.84
N ARG A 94 2.55 -19.41 -7.84
CA ARG A 94 1.76 -19.73 -6.64
C ARG A 94 1.41 -18.46 -5.84
N LEU A 95 2.36 -17.53 -5.73
CA LEU A 95 2.13 -16.24 -5.07
C LEU A 95 1.06 -15.43 -5.81
N ILE A 96 1.16 -15.28 -7.13
CA ILE A 96 0.13 -14.59 -7.93
C ILE A 96 -1.22 -15.30 -7.80
N LYS A 97 -1.26 -16.64 -7.90
CA LYS A 97 -2.51 -17.40 -7.74
C LYS A 97 -3.15 -17.17 -6.37
N ARG A 98 -2.35 -17.02 -5.31
CA ARG A 98 -2.85 -16.86 -3.93
C ARG A 98 -3.25 -15.42 -3.62
N PHE A 99 -2.46 -14.44 -4.07
CA PHE A 99 -2.61 -13.04 -3.67
C PHE A 99 -3.13 -12.11 -4.78
N GLY A 100 -3.19 -12.57 -6.01
CA GLY A 100 -3.77 -11.88 -7.16
C GLY A 100 -2.82 -10.92 -7.89
N SER A 101 -1.88 -10.28 -7.18
CA SER A 101 -0.96 -9.29 -7.76
C SER A 101 0.38 -9.27 -7.05
N PHE A 102 1.39 -8.64 -7.69
CA PHE A 102 2.68 -8.35 -7.07
C PHE A 102 2.52 -7.54 -5.77
N ALA A 103 1.73 -6.47 -5.82
CA ALA A 103 1.51 -5.59 -4.68
C ALA A 103 0.88 -6.31 -3.49
N ASN A 104 -0.12 -7.15 -3.73
CA ASN A 104 -0.75 -7.94 -2.67
C ASN A 104 0.21 -9.00 -2.11
N ALA A 105 1.03 -9.62 -2.96
CA ALA A 105 2.00 -10.61 -2.52
C ALA A 105 3.06 -10.00 -1.61
N ILE A 106 3.68 -8.87 -1.97
CA ILE A 106 4.69 -8.22 -1.11
C ILE A 106 4.11 -7.67 0.19
N ALA A 107 2.84 -7.23 0.17
CA ALA A 107 2.13 -6.71 1.35
C ALA A 107 1.67 -7.82 2.30
N ALA A 108 1.46 -9.05 1.81
CA ALA A 108 0.91 -10.17 2.57
C ALA A 108 1.64 -10.44 3.89
N PRO A 109 0.95 -10.88 4.96
CA PRO A 109 1.56 -11.21 6.24
C PRO A 109 2.62 -12.30 6.11
N MET A 110 3.68 -12.20 6.92
CA MET A 110 4.81 -13.15 6.92
C MET A 110 4.35 -14.60 6.99
N ARG A 111 3.41 -14.91 7.90
CA ARG A 111 2.85 -16.26 8.09
C ARG A 111 2.18 -16.82 6.82
N GLU A 112 1.55 -15.95 6.03
CA GLU A 112 0.87 -16.34 4.80
C GLU A 112 1.85 -16.55 3.65
N LEU A 113 2.90 -15.75 3.59
CA LEU A 113 3.98 -15.92 2.62
C LEU A 113 4.69 -17.26 2.84
N VAL A 114 5.07 -17.57 4.08
CA VAL A 114 5.76 -18.82 4.42
C VAL A 114 4.88 -20.05 4.18
N ALA A 115 3.56 -19.91 4.26
CA ALA A 115 2.62 -21.00 3.97
C ALA A 115 2.50 -21.33 2.47
N VAL A 116 3.11 -20.54 1.57
CA VAL A 116 3.17 -20.86 0.13
C VAL A 116 4.27 -21.89 -0.10
N GLU A 117 3.93 -22.97 -0.79
CA GLU A 117 4.89 -24.04 -1.11
C GLU A 117 6.13 -23.49 -1.83
N GLY A 118 7.31 -23.81 -1.30
CA GLY A 118 8.60 -23.35 -1.82
C GLY A 118 9.09 -22.04 -1.21
N MET A 119 8.27 -21.33 -0.44
CA MET A 119 8.65 -20.18 0.37
C MET A 119 9.23 -20.61 1.72
N GLY A 120 10.16 -19.82 2.22
CA GLY A 120 10.71 -19.90 3.57
C GLY A 120 10.89 -18.50 4.13
N GLU A 121 11.39 -18.40 5.35
CA GLU A 121 11.59 -17.10 6.02
C GLU A 121 12.46 -16.13 5.21
N ALA A 122 13.57 -16.62 4.63
CA ALA A 122 14.47 -15.79 3.82
C ALA A 122 13.79 -15.21 2.58
N SER A 123 13.00 -16.03 1.87
CA SER A 123 12.26 -15.58 0.68
C SER A 123 11.11 -14.65 1.03
N ALA A 124 10.42 -14.91 2.14
CA ALA A 124 9.40 -14.00 2.64
C ALA A 124 10.01 -12.67 3.10
N ALA A 125 11.17 -12.70 3.78
CA ALA A 125 11.91 -11.49 4.16
C ALA A 125 12.33 -10.67 2.95
N ALA A 126 12.78 -11.29 1.84
CA ALA A 126 13.10 -10.59 0.60
C ALA A 126 11.91 -9.81 0.05
N LEU A 127 10.71 -10.39 0.03
CA LEU A 127 9.48 -9.70 -0.37
C LEU A 127 9.11 -8.58 0.60
N LYS A 128 9.30 -8.79 1.91
CA LYS A 128 9.05 -7.73 2.92
C LYS A 128 10.03 -6.57 2.81
N ILE A 129 11.26 -6.79 2.37
CA ILE A 129 12.22 -5.70 2.07
C ILE A 129 11.70 -4.84 0.91
N VAL A 130 11.21 -5.46 -0.16
CA VAL A 130 10.61 -4.73 -1.30
C VAL A 130 9.41 -3.90 -0.85
N HIS A 131 8.51 -4.49 -0.05
CA HIS A 131 7.37 -3.76 0.52
C HIS A 131 7.82 -2.59 1.39
N ALA A 132 8.78 -2.82 2.29
CA ALA A 132 9.31 -1.77 3.15
C ALA A 132 9.99 -0.64 2.37
N ALA A 133 10.67 -0.95 1.26
CA ALA A 133 11.27 0.05 0.37
C ALA A 133 10.19 0.89 -0.33
N ALA A 134 9.14 0.26 -0.85
CA ALA A 134 8.02 0.94 -1.47
C ALA A 134 7.30 1.90 -0.51
N LEU A 135 7.06 1.46 0.75
CA LEU A 135 6.46 2.33 1.78
C LEU A 135 7.36 3.51 2.14
N ARG A 136 8.68 3.30 2.23
CA ARG A 136 9.62 4.39 2.51
C ARG A 136 9.67 5.42 1.38
N LEU A 137 9.62 4.93 0.13
CA LEU A 137 9.60 5.81 -1.04
C LEU A 137 8.31 6.63 -1.07
N ALA A 138 7.15 6.01 -0.92
CA ALA A 138 5.86 6.71 -0.85
C ALA A 138 5.81 7.73 0.31
N ARG A 139 6.36 7.36 1.48
CA ARG A 139 6.44 8.28 2.62
C ARG A 139 7.36 9.48 2.35
N ALA A 140 8.43 9.29 1.59
CA ALA A 140 9.38 10.37 1.27
C ALA A 140 8.71 11.49 0.45
N GLU A 141 7.68 11.19 -0.33
CA GLU A 141 6.94 12.17 -1.12
C GLU A 141 6.11 13.14 -0.26
N ILE A 142 5.74 12.74 0.97
CA ILE A 142 4.92 13.54 1.87
C ILE A 142 5.74 14.23 2.98
N ILE A 143 6.97 13.79 3.25
CA ILE A 143 7.82 14.39 4.28
C ILE A 143 8.24 15.80 3.90
N GLY A 144 8.06 16.76 4.84
CA GLY A 144 8.49 18.14 4.68
C GLY A 144 7.62 18.99 3.75
N ARG A 145 6.60 18.40 3.13
CA ARG A 145 5.62 19.11 2.28
C ARG A 145 4.31 19.30 3.04
N PRO A 146 3.55 20.37 2.77
CA PRO A 146 2.20 20.50 3.32
C PRO A 146 1.29 19.38 2.80
N VAL A 147 0.80 18.56 3.70
CA VAL A 147 -0.01 17.37 3.38
C VAL A 147 -1.28 17.73 2.60
N LEU A 148 -1.94 18.85 2.98
CA LEU A 148 -3.17 19.30 2.31
C LEU A 148 -2.95 19.70 0.84
N SER A 149 -1.75 20.18 0.48
CA SER A 149 -1.39 20.50 -0.92
C SER A 149 -0.97 19.26 -1.71
N HIS A 150 -0.74 18.12 -1.06
CA HIS A 150 -0.28 16.87 -1.65
C HIS A 150 -1.16 15.71 -1.16
N TRP A 151 -2.47 15.96 -1.11
CA TRP A 151 -3.44 15.02 -0.56
C TRP A 151 -3.40 13.65 -1.25
N ASP A 152 -3.29 13.64 -2.58
CA ASP A 152 -3.21 12.39 -3.35
C ASP A 152 -1.99 11.55 -2.94
N ALA A 153 -0.83 12.19 -2.72
CA ALA A 153 0.36 11.48 -2.25
C ALA A 153 0.19 10.89 -0.84
N LEU A 154 -0.54 11.60 0.06
CA LEU A 154 -0.90 11.05 1.37
C LEU A 154 -1.83 9.84 1.22
N ILE A 155 -2.86 9.93 0.38
CA ILE A 155 -3.79 8.82 0.14
C ILE A 155 -3.07 7.63 -0.47
N ASP A 156 -2.19 7.84 -1.44
CA ASP A 156 -1.38 6.77 -2.05
C ASP A 156 -0.49 6.07 -1.02
N TYR A 157 0.18 6.85 -0.15
CA TYR A 157 0.95 6.31 0.95
C TYR A 157 0.10 5.49 1.93
N LEU A 158 -1.06 6.02 2.36
CA LEU A 158 -1.96 5.34 3.29
C LEU A 158 -2.55 4.06 2.68
N ASN A 159 -2.92 4.10 1.41
CA ASN A 159 -3.35 2.91 0.67
C ASN A 159 -2.25 1.85 0.62
N ALA A 160 -1.01 2.24 0.35
CA ALA A 160 0.12 1.31 0.37
C ALA A 160 0.37 0.73 1.76
N ALA A 161 0.17 1.53 2.82
CA ALA A 161 0.46 1.14 4.19
C ALA A 161 -0.66 0.30 4.85
N MET A 162 -1.94 0.53 4.50
CA MET A 162 -3.08 0.04 5.26
C MET A 162 -4.12 -0.73 4.44
N ALA A 163 -4.33 -0.40 3.16
CA ALA A 163 -5.48 -0.93 2.41
C ALA A 163 -5.47 -2.46 2.25
N ARG A 164 -4.32 -3.10 2.43
CA ARG A 164 -4.15 -4.56 2.32
C ARG A 164 -4.08 -5.26 3.68
N GLU A 165 -4.20 -4.51 4.78
CA GLU A 165 -4.25 -5.09 6.12
C GLU A 165 -5.59 -5.80 6.33
N ARG A 166 -5.54 -7.03 6.86
CA ARG A 166 -6.73 -7.85 7.14
C ARG A 166 -7.35 -7.60 8.51
N VAL A 167 -6.67 -6.78 9.28
CA VAL A 167 -7.09 -6.38 10.62
C VAL A 167 -7.28 -4.88 10.57
N GLU A 168 -8.33 -4.41 11.21
CA GLU A 168 -8.55 -2.99 11.37
C GLU A 168 -7.38 -2.36 12.12
N GLN A 169 -6.83 -1.31 11.54
CA GLN A 169 -5.72 -0.54 12.09
C GLN A 169 -6.12 0.92 12.16
N PHE A 170 -6.00 1.51 13.33
CA PHE A 170 -6.19 2.94 13.53
C PHE A 170 -4.83 3.64 13.53
N ARG A 171 -4.70 4.69 12.73
CA ARG A 171 -3.48 5.51 12.60
C ARG A 171 -3.78 6.97 12.82
N ILE A 172 -2.80 7.68 13.32
CA ILE A 172 -2.86 9.12 13.50
C ILE A 172 -1.69 9.75 12.77
N ILE A 173 -2.02 10.71 11.91
CA ILE A 173 -1.05 11.55 11.21
C ILE A 173 -0.99 12.86 11.98
N PHE A 174 0.18 13.17 12.54
CA PHE A 174 0.43 14.41 13.28
C PHE A 174 1.07 15.45 12.37
N LEU A 175 0.53 16.67 12.39
CA LEU A 175 0.93 17.76 11.51
C LEU A 175 1.41 18.98 12.31
N ASP A 176 2.38 19.72 11.77
CA ASP A 176 2.78 21.02 12.28
C ASP A 176 1.83 22.15 11.84
N ASN A 177 2.08 23.38 12.27
CA ASN A 177 1.30 24.57 11.93
C ASN A 177 1.31 24.96 10.43
N LYS A 178 2.13 24.29 9.62
CA LYS A 178 2.17 24.41 8.16
C LYS A 178 1.59 23.18 7.46
N ASN A 179 0.88 22.35 8.22
CA ASN A 179 0.31 21.07 7.76
C ASN A 179 1.36 20.08 7.20
N ARG A 180 2.60 20.12 7.69
CA ARG A 180 3.64 19.18 7.31
C ARG A 180 3.64 17.99 8.27
N LEU A 181 3.91 16.81 7.75
CA LEU A 181 3.98 15.56 8.50
C LEU A 181 5.08 15.62 9.57
N LEU A 182 4.69 15.52 10.84
CA LEU A 182 5.58 15.33 11.98
C LEU A 182 5.77 13.83 12.28
N ALA A 183 4.67 13.10 12.41
CA ALA A 183 4.70 11.68 12.70
C ALA A 183 3.47 10.99 12.09
N ASP A 184 3.64 9.71 11.81
CA ASP A 184 2.60 8.77 11.39
C ASP A 184 2.69 7.55 12.30
N GLU A 185 1.71 7.37 13.15
CA GLU A 185 1.74 6.37 14.22
C GLU A 185 0.49 5.48 14.18
N ALA A 186 0.71 4.17 14.10
CA ALA A 186 -0.34 3.20 14.33
C ALA A 186 -0.61 3.10 15.84
N GLN A 187 -1.81 3.46 16.28
CA GLN A 187 -2.17 3.48 17.70
C GLN A 187 -2.48 2.08 18.24
N ALA A 188 -3.15 1.27 17.45
CA ALA A 188 -3.40 -0.11 17.82
C ALA A 188 -3.64 -0.98 16.57
N ARG A 189 -3.34 -2.27 16.71
CA ARG A 189 -3.76 -3.33 15.80
C ARG A 189 -4.77 -4.17 16.56
N GLY A 190 -6.05 -4.02 16.20
CA GLY A 190 -7.14 -4.69 16.92
C GLY A 190 -7.29 -6.16 16.60
N THR A 191 -8.06 -6.85 17.42
CA THR A 191 -8.81 -8.05 17.05
C THR A 191 -10.04 -7.60 16.24
N VAL A 192 -10.56 -8.47 15.40
CA VAL A 192 -11.53 -8.29 14.31
C VAL A 192 -12.62 -7.20 14.44
N ASN A 193 -12.89 -6.62 15.62
CA ASN A 193 -14.04 -5.70 15.79
C ASN A 193 -13.78 -4.48 16.68
N HIS A 194 -12.62 -4.27 17.27
CA HIS A 194 -12.41 -3.05 18.06
C HIS A 194 -10.94 -2.79 18.39
N THR A 195 -10.49 -1.60 18.06
CA THR A 195 -9.20 -1.08 18.49
C THR A 195 -9.46 0.07 19.47
N PRO A 196 -9.30 -0.12 20.78
CA PRO A 196 -9.53 0.96 21.72
C PRO A 196 -8.50 2.07 21.50
N VAL A 197 -8.98 3.24 21.09
CA VAL A 197 -8.18 4.48 21.02
C VAL A 197 -8.64 5.37 22.17
N TYR A 198 -7.70 5.83 22.98
CA TYR A 198 -8.00 6.69 24.12
C TYR A 198 -7.73 8.15 23.74
N PRO A 199 -8.75 9.05 23.70
CA PRO A 199 -8.56 10.46 23.34
C PRO A 199 -7.45 11.15 24.12
N ARG A 200 -7.32 10.87 25.41
CA ARG A 200 -6.26 11.44 26.27
C ARG A 200 -4.84 11.07 25.78
N GLU A 201 -4.63 9.85 25.27
CA GLU A 201 -3.32 9.41 24.79
C GLU A 201 -3.01 10.06 23.43
N VAL A 202 -4.03 10.25 22.59
CA VAL A 202 -3.91 10.95 21.31
C VAL A 202 -3.49 12.41 21.56
N VAL A 203 -4.20 13.11 22.45
CA VAL A 203 -3.91 14.51 22.78
C VAL A 203 -2.53 14.64 23.44
N LYS A 204 -2.21 13.77 24.40
CA LYS A 204 -0.88 13.74 25.03
C LYS A 204 0.20 13.60 23.96
N ARG A 205 0.03 12.66 23.02
CA ARG A 205 1.00 12.44 21.96
C ARG A 205 1.12 13.62 21.00
N ALA A 206 0.01 14.27 20.67
CA ALA A 206 0.01 15.50 19.87
C ALA A 206 0.82 16.62 20.55
N LEU A 207 0.65 16.82 21.85
CA LEU A 207 1.41 17.80 22.63
C LEU A 207 2.91 17.46 22.69
N GLU A 208 3.28 16.19 22.91
CA GLU A 208 4.68 15.74 22.89
C GLU A 208 5.36 16.02 21.56
N LEU A 209 4.63 15.92 20.46
CA LEU A 209 5.14 16.18 19.10
C LEU A 209 5.04 17.65 18.69
N ASN A 210 4.48 18.51 19.52
CA ASN A 210 4.11 19.90 19.19
C ASN A 210 3.26 19.95 17.90
N ALA A 211 2.34 19.02 17.75
CA ALA A 211 1.44 18.96 16.61
C ALA A 211 0.35 20.03 16.74
N SER A 212 0.03 20.70 15.63
CA SER A 212 -1.04 21.70 15.58
C SER A 212 -2.33 21.13 14.95
N ALA A 213 -2.23 19.99 14.28
CA ALA A 213 -3.37 19.29 13.71
C ALA A 213 -3.10 17.78 13.66
N ILE A 214 -4.19 17.00 13.60
CA ILE A 214 -4.14 15.55 13.44
C ILE A 214 -5.13 15.10 12.35
N ILE A 215 -4.77 14.04 11.63
CA ILE A 215 -5.69 13.32 10.73
C ILE A 215 -5.85 11.91 11.28
N LEU A 216 -7.08 11.51 11.50
CA LEU A 216 -7.43 10.17 11.95
C LEU A 216 -7.70 9.29 10.74
N VAL A 217 -7.08 8.12 10.70
CA VAL A 217 -7.19 7.20 9.56
C VAL A 217 -7.39 5.78 10.08
N HIS A 218 -8.32 5.05 9.48
CA HIS A 218 -8.46 3.62 9.72
C HIS A 218 -8.83 2.91 8.41
N ASN A 219 -8.54 1.62 8.34
CA ASN A 219 -8.93 0.78 7.22
C ASN A 219 -10.08 -0.12 7.62
N HIS A 220 -10.99 -0.37 6.69
CA HIS A 220 -12.02 -1.40 6.81
C HIS A 220 -11.60 -2.64 6.00
N PRO A 221 -11.31 -3.78 6.64
CA PRO A 221 -10.97 -5.02 5.93
C PRO A 221 -12.07 -5.51 4.98
N SER A 222 -13.32 -5.09 5.23
CA SER A 222 -14.47 -5.35 4.33
C SER A 222 -14.35 -4.63 2.98
N GLY A 223 -13.56 -3.54 2.92
CA GLY A 223 -13.48 -2.64 1.76
C GLY A 223 -14.62 -1.62 1.66
N ASP A 224 -15.57 -1.63 2.57
CA ASP A 224 -16.62 -0.61 2.67
C ASP A 224 -16.07 0.60 3.45
N PRO A 225 -15.95 1.80 2.86
CA PRO A 225 -15.41 2.97 3.52
C PRO A 225 -16.41 3.65 4.48
N THR A 226 -17.64 3.16 4.57
CA THR A 226 -18.67 3.75 5.43
C THR A 226 -18.25 3.68 6.90
N PRO A 227 -18.12 4.82 7.61
CA PRO A 227 -17.73 4.81 9.02
C PRO A 227 -18.81 4.15 9.87
N SER A 228 -18.39 3.36 10.84
CA SER A 228 -19.29 2.82 11.84
C SER A 228 -19.74 3.92 12.82
N ARG A 229 -20.79 3.63 13.61
CA ARG A 229 -21.24 4.54 14.67
C ARG A 229 -20.14 4.78 15.70
N ASP A 230 -19.35 3.77 16.00
CA ASP A 230 -18.27 3.85 16.97
C ASP A 230 -17.10 4.70 16.44
N ASP A 231 -16.81 4.66 15.15
CA ASP A 231 -15.81 5.54 14.50
C ASP A 231 -16.22 7.01 14.62
N ILE A 232 -17.50 7.30 14.39
CA ILE A 232 -18.04 8.67 14.50
C ILE A 232 -17.92 9.16 15.95
N VAL A 233 -18.34 8.35 16.92
CA VAL A 233 -18.27 8.68 18.35
C VAL A 233 -16.80 8.89 18.79
N MET A 234 -15.91 8.01 18.39
CA MET A 234 -14.49 8.11 18.71
C MET A 234 -13.86 9.37 18.11
N THR A 235 -14.16 9.67 16.86
CA THR A 235 -13.69 10.89 16.19
C THR A 235 -14.15 12.13 16.94
N GLN A 236 -15.42 12.19 17.35
CA GLN A 236 -15.95 13.32 18.13
C GLN A 236 -15.26 13.45 19.49
N GLN A 237 -15.07 12.35 20.21
CA GLN A 237 -14.37 12.38 21.50
C GLN A 237 -12.92 12.88 21.40
N ILE A 238 -12.21 12.48 20.33
CA ILE A 238 -10.87 12.97 20.09
C ILE A 238 -10.88 14.46 19.74
N ALA A 239 -11.82 14.90 18.90
CA ALA A 239 -11.97 16.31 18.53
C ALA A 239 -12.27 17.19 19.76
N ASP A 240 -13.22 16.77 20.61
CA ASP A 240 -13.60 17.49 21.84
C ASP A 240 -12.38 17.58 22.79
N ALA A 241 -11.64 16.50 22.95
CA ALA A 241 -10.43 16.49 23.79
C ALA A 241 -9.33 17.41 23.24
N ALA A 242 -9.12 17.43 21.90
CA ALA A 242 -8.13 18.26 21.25
C ALA A 242 -8.48 19.75 21.29
N GLN A 243 -9.75 20.12 21.26
CA GLN A 243 -10.19 21.53 21.38
C GLN A 243 -9.88 22.16 22.74
N THR A 244 -9.61 21.35 23.74
CA THR A 244 -9.36 21.82 25.11
C THR A 244 -7.91 22.30 25.31
N VAL A 245 -7.03 21.98 24.39
CA VAL A 245 -5.57 22.23 24.49
C VAL A 245 -5.03 22.91 23.23
#